data_badd7c8db9651287a5c7285ec63bbc46
#
_entry.id   badd7c8db9651287a5c7285ec63bbc46
#
_cell.length_a   1.000
_cell.length_b   1.000
_cell.length_c   1.000
_cell.angle_alpha   90.00
_cell.angle_beta   90.00
_cell.angle_gamma   90.00
#
_symmetry.space_group_name_H-M   'P 1'
#
loop_
_entity.id
_entity.type
_entity.pdbx_description
1 polymer ?
#
loop_
_entity_poly.entity_id
_entity_poly.type
_entity_poly.pdbx_seq_one_letter_code
_entity_poly.pdbx_strand_id
1 'polypeptide(L)'
;MDEIFKRGTCRHFKELTPVAKEALLTLVKAGMQARACGNQEAREFIIVTRDDLVKAISHNSLVAGPARKAGAAIVIVGKKENISFPEEWSFDCAAAAENILIEAEHLGLGSIWLQVYPYADRKAHLLNILDIPAEMEPFCIIAIGYAERKPVRMNRYNERIIYNDLYGSRKK
;
A
#
# COMPACT_ATOMS: atom_id res chain seq x y z
N MET A 1 0.13 -19.54 5.55
CA MET A 1 -0.90 -18.55 5.10
C MET A 1 -1.60 -17.82 6.27
N ASP A 2 -0.91 -17.66 7.38
CA ASP A 2 -1.45 -16.95 8.55
C ASP A 2 -1.31 -15.41 8.46
N GLU A 3 -0.51 -14.93 7.51
CA GLU A 3 -0.11 -13.53 7.38
C GLU A 3 -1.33 -12.62 7.14
N ILE A 4 -2.31 -13.08 6.33
CA ILE A 4 -3.56 -12.36 6.08
C ILE A 4 -4.30 -12.08 7.40
N PHE A 5 -4.32 -13.06 8.33
CA PHE A 5 -5.00 -12.93 9.61
C PHE A 5 -4.14 -12.23 10.68
N LYS A 6 -2.81 -12.23 10.49
CA LYS A 6 -1.85 -11.61 11.41
C LYS A 6 -1.60 -10.15 11.09
N ARG A 7 -1.73 -9.75 9.81
CA ARG A 7 -1.44 -8.42 9.34
C ARG A 7 -2.23 -7.36 10.14
N GLY A 8 -1.51 -6.38 10.61
CA GLY A 8 -2.06 -5.22 11.28
C GLY A 8 -1.46 -3.91 10.74
N THR A 9 -2.14 -2.79 10.99
CA THR A 9 -1.63 -1.47 10.61
C THR A 9 -0.59 -1.00 11.62
N CYS A 10 0.67 -0.85 11.20
CA CYS A 10 1.75 -0.32 12.03
C CYS A 10 1.69 1.22 12.04
N ARG A 11 1.55 1.82 13.24
CA ARG A 11 1.57 3.27 13.44
C ARG A 11 2.76 3.74 14.28
N HIS A 12 3.55 2.81 14.80
CA HIS A 12 4.70 3.09 15.64
C HIS A 12 5.91 2.33 15.10
N PHE A 13 6.75 3.05 14.38
CA PHE A 13 7.98 2.50 13.80
C PHE A 13 9.17 2.85 14.69
N LYS A 14 10.18 1.96 14.73
CA LYS A 14 11.52 2.27 15.21
C LYS A 14 12.11 3.32 14.27
N GLU A 15 12.47 4.46 14.83
CA GLU A 15 12.76 5.67 14.07
C GLU A 15 13.82 5.44 12.98
N LEU A 16 13.40 5.65 11.72
CA LEU A 16 14.24 5.61 10.51
C LEU A 16 15.21 4.43 10.44
N THR A 17 14.85 3.31 11.07
CA THR A 17 15.67 2.09 11.02
C THR A 17 15.64 1.56 9.58
N PRO A 18 16.79 1.52 8.87
CA PRO A 18 16.84 1.13 7.46
C PRO A 18 16.26 -0.26 7.23
N VAL A 19 15.47 -0.41 6.19
CA VAL A 19 14.97 -1.70 5.69
C VAL A 19 15.94 -2.20 4.61
N ALA A 20 16.32 -3.46 4.69
CA ALA A 20 17.23 -4.05 3.72
C ALA A 20 16.69 -3.96 2.28
N LYS A 21 17.54 -3.64 1.32
CA LYS A 21 17.18 -3.49 -0.09
C LYS A 21 16.50 -4.76 -0.63
N GLU A 22 17.01 -5.93 -0.27
CA GLU A 22 16.48 -7.22 -0.67
C GLU A 22 15.04 -7.42 -0.19
N ALA A 23 14.73 -7.00 1.04
CA ALA A 23 13.38 -7.05 1.58
C ALA A 23 12.45 -6.11 0.80
N LEU A 24 12.87 -4.87 0.51
CA LEU A 24 12.08 -3.94 -0.30
C LEU A 24 11.81 -4.47 -1.70
N LEU A 25 12.81 -5.08 -2.35
CA LEU A 25 12.61 -5.72 -3.66
C LEU A 25 11.66 -6.92 -3.58
N THR A 26 11.70 -7.70 -2.50
CA THR A 26 10.75 -8.81 -2.28
C THR A 26 9.32 -8.29 -2.14
N LEU A 27 9.11 -7.19 -1.42
CA LEU A 27 7.82 -6.54 -1.32
C LEU A 27 7.29 -6.07 -2.67
N VAL A 28 8.13 -5.44 -3.50
CA VAL A 28 7.74 -5.01 -4.84
C VAL A 28 7.41 -6.22 -5.74
N LYS A 29 8.20 -7.31 -5.68
CA LYS A 29 7.90 -8.55 -6.39
C LYS A 29 6.54 -9.12 -5.99
N ALA A 30 6.20 -9.12 -4.69
CA ALA A 30 4.87 -9.54 -4.23
C ALA A 30 3.76 -8.65 -4.81
N GLY A 31 3.97 -7.34 -4.85
CA GLY A 31 3.06 -6.40 -5.51
C GLY A 31 2.89 -6.68 -7.01
N MET A 32 3.97 -6.99 -7.71
CA MET A 32 3.94 -7.34 -9.14
C MET A 32 3.19 -8.65 -9.41
N GLN A 33 3.15 -9.59 -8.46
CA GLN A 33 2.40 -10.86 -8.58
C GLN A 33 0.89 -10.69 -8.43
N ALA A 34 0.40 -9.51 -8.04
CA ALA A 34 -1.03 -9.25 -7.98
C ALA A 34 -1.66 -9.35 -9.38
N ARG A 35 -2.86 -9.91 -9.44
CA ARG A 35 -3.62 -9.94 -10.69
C ARG A 35 -3.90 -8.51 -11.18
N ALA A 36 -3.92 -8.36 -12.50
CA ALA A 36 -4.36 -7.15 -13.16
C ALA A 36 -5.44 -7.48 -14.18
N CYS A 37 -6.33 -6.55 -14.45
CA CYS A 37 -7.35 -6.71 -15.47
C CYS A 37 -6.68 -6.91 -16.86
N GLY A 38 -7.03 -7.98 -17.56
CA GLY A 38 -6.43 -8.31 -18.84
C GLY A 38 -4.90 -8.40 -18.86
N ASN A 39 -4.26 -8.63 -17.72
CA ASN A 39 -2.80 -8.59 -17.53
C ASN A 39 -2.14 -7.28 -17.99
N GLN A 40 -2.86 -6.15 -17.83
CA GLN A 40 -2.44 -4.83 -18.33
C GLN A 40 -1.36 -4.26 -17.45
N GLU A 41 -0.45 -4.41 -16.99
CA GLU A 41 0.61 -3.74 -16.18
C GLU A 41 0.37 -2.23 -15.94
N ALA A 42 -0.81 -1.90 -15.38
CA ALA A 42 -1.27 -0.52 -15.15
C ALA A 42 -0.62 0.15 -13.94
N ARG A 43 0.46 -0.39 -13.38
CA ARG A 43 1.08 0.10 -12.14
C ARG A 43 2.59 0.10 -12.18
N GLU A 44 3.16 1.08 -11.50
CA GLU A 44 4.60 1.21 -11.24
C GLU A 44 4.86 1.41 -9.75
N PHE A 45 6.11 1.20 -9.32
CA PHE A 45 6.49 1.25 -7.92
C PHE A 45 7.71 2.14 -7.73
N ILE A 46 7.64 3.08 -6.76
CA ILE A 46 8.76 3.91 -6.37
C ILE A 46 9.19 3.49 -4.97
N ILE A 47 10.41 2.98 -4.83
CA ILE A 47 11.00 2.67 -3.52
C ILE A 47 11.69 3.92 -3.01
N VAL A 48 11.27 4.41 -1.85
CA VAL A 48 11.81 5.60 -1.19
C VAL A 48 12.54 5.17 0.08
N THR A 49 13.84 5.44 0.14
CA THR A 49 14.72 5.09 1.28
C THR A 49 15.47 6.29 1.85
N ARG A 50 15.44 7.43 1.17
CA ARG A 50 16.04 8.67 1.68
C ARG A 50 15.19 9.23 2.80
N ASP A 51 15.81 9.48 3.94
CA ASP A 51 15.13 9.98 5.15
C ASP A 51 14.37 11.29 4.94
N ASP A 52 14.94 12.21 4.14
CA ASP A 52 14.30 13.48 3.80
C ASP A 52 13.02 13.27 3.00
N LEU A 53 13.02 12.35 2.03
CA LEU A 53 11.83 12.01 1.24
C LEU A 53 10.80 11.23 2.04
N VAL A 54 11.21 10.27 2.88
CA VAL A 54 10.29 9.56 3.79
C VAL A 54 9.59 10.55 4.73
N LYS A 55 10.32 11.52 5.27
CA LYS A 55 9.76 12.60 6.09
C LYS A 55 8.81 13.49 5.27
N ALA A 56 9.20 13.88 4.05
CA ALA A 56 8.35 14.69 3.16
C ALA A 56 7.02 13.98 2.84
N ILE A 57 7.06 12.69 2.52
CA ILE A 57 5.88 11.84 2.30
C ILE A 57 4.94 11.86 3.50
N SER A 58 5.45 11.93 4.73
CA SER A 58 4.61 11.96 5.94
C SER A 58 3.73 13.21 6.06
N HIS A 59 4.00 14.25 5.30
CA HIS A 59 3.17 15.44 5.23
C HIS A 59 2.04 15.35 4.19
N ASN A 60 1.93 14.23 3.49
CA ASN A 60 0.93 14.02 2.44
C ASN A 60 -0.53 14.11 2.94
N SER A 61 -0.76 13.86 4.21
CA SER A 61 -2.07 14.02 4.87
C SER A 61 -1.93 14.03 6.38
N LEU A 62 -2.97 14.50 7.08
CA LEU A 62 -3.00 14.54 8.56
C LEU A 62 -2.83 13.14 9.20
N VAL A 63 -3.23 12.08 8.49
CA VAL A 63 -3.11 10.70 8.98
C VAL A 63 -1.79 10.02 8.57
N ALA A 64 -0.96 10.67 7.78
CA ALA A 64 0.32 10.13 7.30
C ALA A 64 1.47 10.28 8.32
N GLY A 65 1.25 11.00 9.42
CA GLY A 65 2.25 11.25 10.47
C GLY A 65 3.05 10.01 10.92
N PRO A 66 2.45 8.82 11.07
CA PRO A 66 3.19 7.60 11.40
C PRO A 66 4.33 7.28 10.43
N ALA A 67 4.20 7.60 9.13
CA ALA A 67 5.22 7.34 8.13
C ALA A 67 6.54 8.09 8.38
N ARG A 68 6.51 9.19 9.14
CA ARG A 68 7.71 10.01 9.42
C ARG A 68 8.86 9.23 10.05
N LYS A 69 8.54 8.17 10.77
CA LYS A 69 9.51 7.30 11.45
C LYS A 69 9.76 5.98 10.72
N ALA A 70 9.10 5.75 9.61
CA ALA A 70 9.31 4.54 8.82
C ALA A 70 10.74 4.48 8.24
N GLY A 71 11.28 3.29 8.06
CA GLY A 71 12.61 3.10 7.47
C GLY A 71 12.62 3.19 5.94
N ALA A 72 11.43 3.09 5.31
CA ALA A 72 11.26 3.21 3.87
C ALA A 72 9.78 3.43 3.52
N ALA A 73 9.51 3.77 2.26
CA ALA A 73 8.16 3.73 1.70
C ALA A 73 8.17 3.14 0.29
N ILE A 74 7.06 2.52 -0.11
CA ILE A 74 6.78 2.15 -1.50
C ILE A 74 5.57 2.97 -1.94
N VAL A 75 5.73 3.76 -2.99
CA VAL A 75 4.63 4.50 -3.63
C VAL A 75 4.18 3.71 -4.84
N ILE A 76 2.88 3.41 -4.91
CA ILE A 76 2.28 2.77 -6.06
C ILE A 76 1.66 3.84 -6.93
N VAL A 77 2.03 3.82 -8.21
CA VAL A 77 1.63 4.80 -9.22
C VAL A 77 0.90 4.07 -10.33
N GLY A 78 -0.28 4.54 -10.69
CA GLY A 78 -1.10 3.97 -11.75
C GLY A 78 -0.88 4.66 -13.10
N LYS A 79 -1.08 3.90 -14.18
CA LYS A 79 -1.21 4.39 -15.55
C LYS A 79 -2.68 4.43 -15.90
N LYS A 80 -3.15 5.53 -16.50
CA LYS A 80 -4.53 5.68 -16.98
C LYS A 80 -4.63 5.60 -18.50
N GLU A 81 -3.52 5.84 -19.18
CA GLU A 81 -3.45 5.92 -20.62
C GLU A 81 -2.65 4.77 -21.20
N ASN A 82 -2.91 4.42 -22.45
CA ASN A 82 -2.23 3.35 -23.19
C ASN A 82 -2.31 1.98 -22.51
N ILE A 83 -3.45 1.70 -21.85
CA ILE A 83 -3.78 0.41 -21.25
C ILE A 83 -5.14 -0.08 -21.76
N SER A 84 -5.36 -1.38 -21.72
CA SER A 84 -6.57 -1.99 -22.30
C SER A 84 -7.86 -1.68 -21.53
N PHE A 85 -7.76 -1.49 -20.22
CA PHE A 85 -8.89 -1.27 -19.32
C PHE A 85 -8.63 -0.06 -18.40
N PRO A 86 -8.76 1.18 -18.90
CA PRO A 86 -8.43 2.39 -18.14
C PRO A 86 -9.21 2.54 -16.84
N GLU A 87 -10.45 2.05 -16.77
CA GLU A 87 -11.29 2.16 -15.56
C GLU A 87 -10.82 1.25 -14.42
N GLU A 88 -10.01 0.22 -14.73
CA GLU A 88 -9.62 -0.83 -13.80
C GLU A 88 -8.25 -0.58 -13.11
N TRP A 89 -7.51 0.44 -13.53
CA TRP A 89 -6.15 0.69 -13.02
C TRP A 89 -6.05 0.78 -11.49
N SER A 90 -7.05 1.36 -10.85
CA SER A 90 -7.07 1.54 -9.40
C SER A 90 -7.26 0.20 -8.65
N PHE A 91 -8.00 -0.73 -9.21
CA PHE A 91 -8.14 -2.09 -8.66
C PHE A 91 -6.83 -2.87 -8.78
N ASP A 92 -6.13 -2.72 -9.91
CA ASP A 92 -4.80 -3.33 -10.11
C ASP A 92 -3.80 -2.81 -9.07
N CYS A 93 -3.81 -1.49 -8.79
CA CYS A 93 -2.98 -0.88 -7.76
C CYS A 93 -3.36 -1.35 -6.34
N ALA A 94 -4.66 -1.48 -6.06
CA ALA A 94 -5.14 -1.94 -4.76
C ALA A 94 -4.75 -3.40 -4.48
N ALA A 95 -4.85 -4.28 -5.48
CA ALA A 95 -4.41 -5.67 -5.38
C ALA A 95 -2.91 -5.76 -5.09
N ALA A 96 -2.10 -4.97 -5.79
CA ALA A 96 -0.66 -4.91 -5.56
C ALA A 96 -0.32 -4.40 -4.15
N ALA A 97 -1.03 -3.37 -3.68
CA ALA A 97 -0.83 -2.82 -2.34
C ALA A 97 -1.10 -3.87 -1.25
N GLU A 98 -2.20 -4.62 -1.36
CA GLU A 98 -2.52 -5.65 -0.35
C GLU A 98 -1.49 -6.78 -0.36
N ASN A 99 -0.98 -7.22 -1.52
CA ASN A 99 0.11 -8.21 -1.58
C ASN A 99 1.37 -7.71 -0.86
N ILE A 100 1.75 -6.44 -1.06
CA ILE A 100 2.88 -5.84 -0.35
C ILE A 100 2.67 -5.84 1.17
N LEU A 101 1.46 -5.50 1.63
CA LEU A 101 1.14 -5.49 3.06
C LEU A 101 1.21 -6.89 3.69
N ILE A 102 0.73 -7.91 2.98
CA ILE A 102 0.78 -9.32 3.43
C ILE A 102 2.23 -9.80 3.49
N GLU A 103 3.01 -9.52 2.46
CA GLU A 103 4.43 -9.89 2.41
C GLU A 103 5.26 -9.15 3.47
N ALA A 104 4.93 -7.89 3.79
CA ALA A 104 5.57 -7.17 4.88
C ALA A 104 5.37 -7.88 6.23
N GLU A 105 4.15 -8.39 6.51
CA GLU A 105 3.89 -9.19 7.71
C GLU A 105 4.70 -10.49 7.70
N HIS A 106 4.80 -11.16 6.54
CA HIS A 106 5.62 -12.37 6.37
C HIS A 106 7.09 -12.13 6.71
N LEU A 107 7.64 -11.01 6.26
CA LEU A 107 9.01 -10.61 6.52
C LEU A 107 9.22 -10.03 7.94
N GLY A 108 8.19 -9.98 8.79
CA GLY A 108 8.26 -9.41 10.13
C GLY A 108 8.39 -7.88 10.15
N LEU A 109 8.03 -7.21 9.05
CA LEU A 109 8.03 -5.76 8.93
C LEU A 109 6.66 -5.17 9.30
N GLY A 110 6.68 -4.01 9.93
CA GLY A 110 5.49 -3.19 10.09
C GLY A 110 5.19 -2.43 8.81
N SER A 111 3.89 -2.33 8.48
CA SER A 111 3.46 -1.57 7.31
C SER A 111 2.18 -0.79 7.57
N ILE A 112 1.98 0.32 6.83
CA ILE A 112 0.76 1.12 6.84
C ILE A 112 0.46 1.64 5.44
N TRP A 113 -0.80 1.46 5.02
CA TRP A 113 -1.34 2.08 3.82
C TRP A 113 -1.77 3.50 4.10
N LEU A 114 -1.25 4.45 3.33
CA LEU A 114 -1.64 5.85 3.34
C LEU A 114 -2.30 6.18 2.00
N GLN A 115 -3.56 6.58 2.07
CA GLN A 115 -4.38 6.86 0.89
C GLN A 115 -3.90 8.13 0.17
N VAL A 116 -3.74 8.05 -1.15
CA VAL A 116 -3.47 9.19 -2.03
C VAL A 116 -4.65 9.42 -2.96
N TYR A 117 -4.94 8.50 -3.86
CA TYR A 117 -6.11 8.59 -4.73
C TYR A 117 -7.41 8.43 -3.93
N PRO A 118 -8.47 9.22 -4.17
CA PRO A 118 -8.65 10.20 -5.26
C PRO A 118 -8.37 11.68 -4.88
N TYR A 119 -7.55 11.95 -3.89
CA TYR A 119 -7.36 13.29 -3.33
C TYR A 119 -6.33 14.10 -4.12
N ALA A 120 -6.79 15.19 -4.78
CA ALA A 120 -5.96 16.02 -5.67
C ALA A 120 -4.79 16.69 -4.97
N ASP A 121 -4.98 17.17 -3.72
CA ASP A 121 -3.93 17.79 -2.91
C ASP A 121 -2.81 16.79 -2.58
N ARG A 122 -3.17 15.57 -2.23
CA ARG A 122 -2.21 14.50 -1.94
C ARG A 122 -1.44 14.07 -3.18
N LYS A 123 -2.14 13.97 -4.34
CA LYS A 123 -1.51 13.72 -5.63
C LYS A 123 -0.48 14.79 -5.94
N ALA A 124 -0.88 16.06 -5.93
CA ALA A 124 -0.01 17.19 -6.26
C ALA A 124 1.26 17.21 -5.39
N HIS A 125 1.13 16.91 -4.09
CA HIS A 125 2.26 16.80 -3.19
C HIS A 125 3.27 15.74 -3.64
N LEU A 126 2.80 14.52 -3.97
CA LEU A 126 3.69 13.42 -4.41
C LEU A 126 4.31 13.67 -5.77
N LEU A 127 3.56 14.21 -6.73
CA LEU A 127 4.11 14.57 -8.04
C LEU A 127 5.32 15.50 -7.88
N ASN A 128 5.22 16.49 -6.99
CA ASN A 128 6.26 17.47 -6.77
C ASN A 128 7.49 16.91 -6.04
N ILE A 129 7.30 16.11 -4.97
CA ILE A 129 8.44 15.66 -4.14
C ILE A 129 9.17 14.44 -4.70
N LEU A 130 8.55 13.68 -5.60
CA LEU A 130 9.12 12.47 -6.19
C LEU A 130 9.34 12.58 -7.71
N ASP A 131 9.19 13.77 -8.29
CA ASP A 131 9.32 14.03 -9.72
C ASP A 131 8.51 13.06 -10.60
N ILE A 132 7.29 12.73 -10.14
CA ILE A 132 6.40 11.82 -10.87
C ILE A 132 5.80 12.57 -12.05
N PRO A 133 5.84 12.01 -13.28
CA PRO A 133 5.22 12.63 -14.46
C PRO A 133 3.72 12.93 -14.24
N ALA A 134 3.24 14.06 -14.78
CA ALA A 134 1.87 14.54 -14.54
C ALA A 134 0.77 13.60 -15.06
N GLU A 135 1.06 12.79 -16.08
CA GLU A 135 0.19 11.78 -16.66
C GLU A 135 0.03 10.54 -15.76
N MET A 136 0.92 10.37 -14.79
CA MET A 136 0.84 9.28 -13.84
C MET A 136 -0.09 9.63 -12.67
N GLU A 137 -0.66 8.59 -12.06
CA GLU A 137 -1.61 8.74 -10.95
C GLU A 137 -1.09 8.05 -9.67
N PRO A 138 -0.51 8.79 -8.72
CA PRO A 138 -0.16 8.23 -7.43
C PRO A 138 -1.38 7.66 -6.72
N PHE A 139 -1.37 6.35 -6.45
CA PHE A 139 -2.50 5.63 -5.87
C PHE A 139 -2.45 5.59 -4.34
N CYS A 140 -1.35 5.11 -3.80
CA CYS A 140 -1.14 5.04 -2.36
C CYS A 140 0.36 5.03 -2.01
N ILE A 141 0.64 5.28 -0.74
CA ILE A 141 1.95 5.10 -0.12
C ILE A 141 1.84 3.94 0.86
N ILE A 142 2.79 3.02 0.84
CA ILE A 142 2.97 2.00 1.87
C ILE A 142 4.24 2.35 2.62
N ALA A 143 4.10 2.90 3.84
CA ALA A 143 5.24 3.12 4.71
C ALA A 143 5.62 1.80 5.40
N ILE A 144 6.91 1.51 5.46
CA ILE A 144 7.49 0.22 5.85
C ILE A 144 8.63 0.45 6.82
N GLY A 145 8.73 -0.42 7.82
CA GLY A 145 9.83 -0.36 8.79
C GLY A 145 9.66 -1.40 9.89
N TYR A 146 10.52 -1.35 10.86
CA TYR A 146 10.41 -2.23 12.03
C TYR A 146 9.41 -1.64 13.03
N ALA A 147 8.43 -2.45 13.42
CA ALA A 147 7.43 -2.02 14.39
C ALA A 147 8.06 -1.89 15.79
N GLU A 148 7.83 -0.75 16.44
CA GLU A 148 8.18 -0.53 17.85
C GLU A 148 7.24 -1.32 18.78
N ARG A 149 5.97 -1.46 18.37
CA ARG A 149 4.94 -2.24 19.05
C ARG A 149 4.20 -3.10 18.02
N LYS A 150 3.87 -4.33 18.39
CA LYS A 150 3.09 -5.20 17.51
C LYS A 150 1.78 -4.53 17.14
N PRO A 151 1.43 -4.47 15.85
CA PRO A 151 0.13 -3.96 15.40
C PRO A 151 -1.01 -4.74 16.03
N VAL A 152 -2.10 -4.04 16.33
CA VAL A 152 -3.32 -4.69 16.83
C VAL A 152 -3.96 -5.47 15.69
N ARG A 153 -4.20 -6.75 15.92
CA ARG A 153 -4.93 -7.62 14.97
C ARG A 153 -6.41 -7.36 15.10
N MET A 154 -7.08 -7.29 13.96
CA MET A 154 -8.52 -7.08 13.88
C MET A 154 -9.19 -8.36 13.40
N ASN A 155 -10.07 -8.94 14.20
CA ASN A 155 -11.00 -9.93 13.67
C ASN A 155 -12.11 -9.20 12.91
N ARG A 156 -12.12 -9.38 11.58
CA ARG A 156 -13.08 -8.73 10.67
C ARG A 156 -14.17 -9.68 10.19
N TYR A 157 -14.14 -10.96 10.63
CA TYR A 157 -15.17 -11.91 10.25
C TYR A 157 -16.53 -11.48 10.79
N ASN A 158 -17.51 -11.43 9.92
CA ASN A 158 -18.87 -11.01 10.24
C ASN A 158 -19.86 -11.83 9.39
N GLU A 159 -20.51 -12.81 10.01
CA GLU A 159 -21.51 -13.64 9.34
C GLU A 159 -22.72 -12.85 8.82
N ARG A 160 -23.00 -11.67 9.40
CA ARG A 160 -24.17 -10.86 9.03
C ARG A 160 -24.10 -10.29 7.61
N ILE A 161 -22.93 -10.29 6.98
CA ILE A 161 -22.72 -9.80 5.62
C ILE A 161 -22.48 -10.94 4.63
N ILE A 162 -22.73 -12.21 5.04
CA ILE A 162 -22.59 -13.39 4.20
C ILE A 162 -23.98 -13.87 3.82
N TYR A 163 -24.20 -14.04 2.54
CA TYR A 163 -25.43 -14.57 1.96
C TYR A 163 -25.15 -15.83 1.16
N ASN A 164 -26.09 -16.76 1.06
CA ASN A 164 -25.96 -17.98 0.30
C ASN A 164 -26.85 -17.88 -0.95
N ASP A 165 -26.25 -18.07 -2.12
CA ASP A 165 -26.86 -18.06 -3.45
C ASP A 165 -27.50 -16.71 -3.84
N LEU A 166 -28.41 -16.17 -3.06
CA LEU A 166 -29.11 -14.91 -3.34
C LEU A 166 -28.82 -13.85 -2.28
N TYR A 167 -28.72 -12.59 -2.70
CA TYR A 167 -28.56 -11.48 -1.76
C TYR A 167 -29.77 -11.41 -0.81
N GLY A 168 -29.48 -11.24 0.47
CA GLY A 168 -30.51 -11.26 1.53
C GLY A 168 -30.83 -12.64 2.11
N SER A 169 -30.45 -13.75 1.46
CA SER A 169 -30.62 -15.09 2.00
C SER A 169 -29.49 -15.42 3.00
N ARG A 170 -29.87 -15.70 4.25
CA ARG A 170 -28.94 -16.14 5.30
C ARG A 170 -29.17 -17.60 5.60
N LYS A 171 -28.09 -18.35 5.95
CA LYS A 171 -28.30 -19.66 6.57
C LYS A 171 -29.18 -19.49 7.80
N LYS A 172 -30.25 -20.31 7.87
CA LYS A 172 -31.00 -20.52 9.11
C LYS A 172 -30.15 -21.24 10.13
#